data_98c70ffac44ff17a46bd562a8afc2cb8
#
_entry.id   98c70ffac44ff17a46bd562a8afc2cb8
#
_cell.length_a   1.000
_cell.length_b   1.000
_cell.length_c   1.000
_cell.angle_alpha   90.00
_cell.angle_beta   90.00
_cell.angle_gamma   90.00
#
_symmetry.space_group_name_H-M   'P 1'
#
loop_
_entity.id
_entity.type
_entity.pdbx_description
1 polymer ?
#
loop_
_entity_poly.entity_id
_entity_poly.type
_entity_poly.pdbx_seq_one_letter_code
_entity_poly.pdbx_strand_id
1 'polypeptide(L)'
;MMIGYFDNAATTYEKPDGMYEHMADFMVSNGANVGRGIYNSAVTSSKIVADTRTSILSLVNAPENKTVVFTPSATIALNTIVFGVDLSDGDIVYISHFEHNAVLRPLYALQKHIKIEIKYIPMKKTDRYSFDLEQFKANLETDKPKVVIASHVSNVLGIVNPVVEIGKLAKLNNSIMVVDAAQACGILDCDLHFVDFYVFAGHKTLLGPTGIGGFICNKNTKLKPFIFGGTGIDSADRDMPDILPERFEAGTLNLLSIVGLNYSVKWLISNHDFVAKKENENYERLSSLLNTFSFLEIETPIDKSKSIISCKANGFTSDEFGRILAERGIAVRTGLHCAPKAHEYIGSFPEGLVRFSISCLTKDSDFDKLNEVLSLLNEELT
;
A
#
# COMPACT_ATOMS: atom_id res chain seq x y z
N MET A 1 -7.42 -15.73 24.90
CA MET A 1 -7.57 -16.72 23.82
C MET A 1 -6.52 -16.36 22.76
N MET A 2 -5.68 -17.29 22.33
CA MET A 2 -4.66 -17.04 21.31
C MET A 2 -5.39 -16.84 19.97
N ILE A 3 -5.12 -15.72 19.28
CA ILE A 3 -5.76 -15.36 18.00
C ILE A 3 -4.78 -15.74 16.89
N GLY A 4 -5.21 -16.52 15.89
CA GLY A 4 -4.49 -16.68 14.63
C GLY A 4 -4.74 -15.45 13.76
N TYR A 5 -3.72 -14.64 13.50
CA TYR A 5 -3.89 -13.35 12.79
C TYR A 5 -3.51 -13.43 11.31
N PHE A 6 -4.52 -13.33 10.44
CA PHE A 6 -4.41 -13.37 8.99
C PHE A 6 -5.04 -12.14 8.30
N ASP A 7 -5.05 -10.97 8.95
CA ASP A 7 -5.50 -9.69 8.35
C ASP A 7 -4.35 -8.66 8.21
N ASN A 8 -3.14 -9.12 7.91
CA ASN A 8 -1.94 -8.26 7.78
C ASN A 8 -2.06 -7.25 6.63
N ALA A 9 -2.85 -7.51 5.59
CA ALA A 9 -3.09 -6.56 4.50
C ALA A 9 -3.95 -5.35 4.93
N ALA A 10 -4.69 -5.44 6.05
CA ALA A 10 -5.33 -4.27 6.66
C ALA A 10 -4.32 -3.47 7.49
N THR A 11 -3.61 -4.15 8.39
CA THR A 11 -2.46 -3.64 9.15
C THR A 11 -1.65 -4.83 9.65
N THR A 12 -0.33 -4.78 9.58
CA THR A 12 0.48 -5.81 10.23
C THR A 12 0.29 -5.73 11.75
N TYR A 13 -0.03 -6.85 12.36
CA TYR A 13 -0.26 -6.90 13.82
C TYR A 13 1.06 -6.99 14.58
N GLU A 14 1.85 -7.99 14.25
CA GLU A 14 3.19 -8.13 14.80
C GLU A 14 4.12 -7.06 14.24
N LYS A 15 4.94 -6.50 15.12
CA LYS A 15 5.93 -5.47 14.78
C LYS A 15 7.33 -5.96 15.16
N PRO A 16 8.40 -5.41 14.57
CA PRO A 16 9.74 -5.71 15.03
C PRO A 16 9.89 -5.49 16.54
N ASP A 17 10.51 -6.45 17.20
CA ASP A 17 10.71 -6.41 18.66
C ASP A 17 11.42 -5.13 19.09
N GLY A 18 10.97 -4.53 20.18
CA GLY A 18 11.54 -3.29 20.72
C GLY A 18 11.05 -2.00 20.03
N MET A 19 10.22 -2.07 18.97
CA MET A 19 9.77 -0.86 18.27
C MET A 19 8.98 0.08 19.18
N TYR A 20 8.03 -0.43 19.94
CA TYR A 20 7.17 0.39 20.82
C TYR A 20 7.95 0.98 22.00
N GLU A 21 8.88 0.22 22.58
CA GLU A 21 9.80 0.70 23.60
C GLU A 21 10.67 1.82 23.08
N HIS A 22 11.25 1.66 21.87
CA HIS A 22 12.06 2.70 21.23
C HIS A 22 11.25 3.97 20.97
N MET A 23 9.99 3.86 20.53
CA MET A 23 9.08 5.00 20.35
C MET A 23 8.85 5.74 21.66
N ALA A 24 8.56 5.01 22.75
CA ALA A 24 8.30 5.60 24.07
C ALA A 24 9.56 6.31 24.62
N ASP A 25 10.72 5.65 24.59
CA ASP A 25 12.00 6.18 25.07
C ASP A 25 12.40 7.44 24.30
N PHE A 26 12.25 7.44 22.99
CA PHE A 26 12.53 8.61 22.16
C PHE A 26 11.63 9.79 22.53
N MET A 27 10.34 9.59 22.68
CA MET A 27 9.39 10.66 23.01
C MET A 27 9.62 11.23 24.40
N VAL A 28 9.98 10.39 25.38
CA VAL A 28 10.32 10.85 26.73
C VAL A 28 11.60 11.70 26.71
N SER A 29 12.60 11.32 25.93
CA SER A 29 13.92 11.97 25.91
C SER A 29 14.00 13.16 24.95
N ASN A 30 13.30 13.12 23.80
CA ASN A 30 13.50 14.02 22.66
C ASN A 30 12.20 14.47 21.98
N GLY A 31 11.03 14.33 22.60
CA GLY A 31 9.71 14.58 22.00
C GLY A 31 9.41 16.05 21.66
N ALA A 32 10.40 16.79 21.15
CA ALA A 32 10.26 18.17 20.71
C ALA A 32 9.77 18.26 19.27
N ASN A 33 9.09 19.37 18.93
CA ASN A 33 8.62 19.63 17.58
C ASN A 33 9.79 19.70 16.58
N VAL A 34 9.58 19.13 15.40
CA VAL A 34 10.48 19.23 14.25
C VAL A 34 10.37 20.64 13.64
N GLY A 35 11.49 21.27 13.27
CA GLY A 35 11.52 22.57 12.59
C GLY A 35 12.60 23.50 13.10
N ARG A 36 12.26 24.77 13.35
CA ARG A 36 13.24 25.85 13.64
C ARG A 36 13.88 25.83 15.03
N GLY A 37 13.56 24.86 15.88
CA GLY A 37 14.17 24.76 17.20
C GLY A 37 15.68 24.50 17.10
N ILE A 38 16.50 25.32 17.81
CA ILE A 38 17.95 25.19 17.84
C ILE A 38 18.46 24.43 19.08
N TYR A 39 17.56 24.02 19.96
CA TYR A 39 17.89 23.25 21.16
C TYR A 39 17.99 21.74 20.83
N ASN A 40 18.77 21.03 21.64
CA ASN A 40 19.19 19.64 21.34
C ASN A 40 18.06 18.69 20.98
N SER A 41 16.93 18.68 21.70
CA SER A 41 15.83 17.77 21.41
C SER A 41 15.14 18.08 20.06
N ALA A 42 15.00 19.36 19.67
CA ALA A 42 14.45 19.73 18.36
C ALA A 42 15.39 19.31 17.20
N VAL A 43 16.71 19.48 17.40
CA VAL A 43 17.73 19.04 16.45
C VAL A 43 17.68 17.50 16.30
N THR A 44 17.54 16.77 17.41
CA THR A 44 17.42 15.31 17.41
C THR A 44 16.14 14.86 16.70
N SER A 45 15.00 15.52 16.95
CA SER A 45 13.73 15.26 16.26
C SER A 45 13.85 15.52 14.75
N SER A 46 14.51 16.58 14.33
CA SER A 46 14.75 16.87 12.91
C SER A 46 15.68 15.81 12.24
N LYS A 47 16.70 15.36 12.98
CA LYS A 47 17.61 14.31 12.49
C LYS A 47 16.89 12.98 12.27
N ILE A 48 16.03 12.54 13.19
CA ILE A 48 15.30 11.27 13.03
C ILE A 48 14.35 11.32 11.83
N VAL A 49 13.70 12.47 11.57
CA VAL A 49 12.84 12.66 10.40
C VAL A 49 13.65 12.56 9.10
N ALA A 50 14.79 13.25 9.03
CA ALA A 50 15.67 13.18 7.86
C ALA A 50 16.25 11.76 7.64
N ASP A 51 16.68 11.11 8.72
CA ASP A 51 17.18 9.74 8.70
C ASP A 51 16.09 8.74 8.24
N THR A 52 14.84 8.92 8.66
CA THR A 52 13.73 8.09 8.19
C THR A 52 13.52 8.21 6.69
N ARG A 53 13.58 9.43 6.12
CA ARG A 53 13.50 9.63 4.66
C ARG A 53 14.63 8.89 3.94
N THR A 54 15.86 9.06 4.41
CA THR A 54 17.04 8.40 3.84
C THR A 54 16.91 6.87 3.91
N SER A 55 16.46 6.34 5.04
CA SER A 55 16.25 4.90 5.23
C SER A 55 15.17 4.35 4.29
N ILE A 56 14.05 5.06 4.10
CA ILE A 56 13.01 4.65 3.13
C ILE A 56 13.56 4.64 1.71
N LEU A 57 14.29 5.69 1.29
CA LEU A 57 14.90 5.74 -0.04
C LEU A 57 15.90 4.62 -0.25
N SER A 58 16.71 4.32 0.76
CA SER A 58 17.66 3.19 0.74
C SER A 58 16.94 1.84 0.64
N LEU A 59 15.87 1.63 1.42
CA LEU A 59 15.11 0.37 1.42
C LEU A 59 14.55 0.01 0.04
N VAL A 60 14.15 1.02 -0.74
CA VAL A 60 13.56 0.82 -2.09
C VAL A 60 14.56 1.11 -3.22
N ASN A 61 15.85 1.22 -2.93
CA ASN A 61 16.90 1.52 -3.91
C ASN A 61 16.54 2.73 -4.80
N ALA A 62 16.01 3.80 -4.20
CA ALA A 62 15.53 4.95 -4.92
C ALA A 62 16.67 5.74 -5.58
N PRO A 63 16.47 6.28 -6.82
CA PRO A 63 17.42 7.19 -7.45
C PRO A 63 17.68 8.45 -6.61
N GLU A 64 18.88 9.05 -6.74
CA GLU A 64 19.31 10.22 -5.94
C GLU A 64 18.42 11.46 -6.10
N ASN A 65 17.73 11.58 -7.23
CA ASN A 65 16.81 12.69 -7.51
C ASN A 65 15.44 12.53 -6.84
N LYS A 66 15.24 11.50 -6.03
CA LYS A 66 13.99 11.25 -5.29
C LYS A 66 14.00 11.86 -3.89
N THR A 67 12.81 12.13 -3.38
CA THR A 67 12.56 12.56 -2.00
C THR A 67 11.32 11.88 -1.46
N VAL A 68 11.21 11.81 -0.13
CA VAL A 68 10.04 11.29 0.59
C VAL A 68 9.21 12.45 1.11
N VAL A 69 7.91 12.39 0.91
CA VAL A 69 6.91 13.26 1.55
C VAL A 69 6.10 12.41 2.52
N PHE A 70 6.02 12.81 3.77
CA PHE A 70 5.20 12.15 4.77
C PHE A 70 3.75 12.66 4.73
N THR A 71 2.83 11.74 4.93
CA THR A 71 1.40 12.04 5.09
C THR A 71 0.84 11.16 6.21
N PRO A 72 -0.33 11.49 6.79
CA PRO A 72 -0.94 10.66 7.84
C PRO A 72 -1.31 9.23 7.37
N SER A 73 -1.44 9.01 6.06
CA SER A 73 -1.77 7.71 5.48
C SER A 73 -1.52 7.68 3.97
N ALA A 74 -1.41 6.49 3.37
CA ALA A 74 -1.40 6.32 1.91
C ALA A 74 -2.65 6.95 1.23
N THR A 75 -3.80 6.95 1.89
CA THR A 75 -5.02 7.59 1.39
C THR A 75 -4.82 9.09 1.20
N ILE A 76 -4.23 9.78 2.17
CA ILE A 76 -3.92 11.23 2.06
C ILE A 76 -2.86 11.46 0.98
N ALA A 77 -1.85 10.60 0.87
CA ALA A 77 -0.85 10.66 -0.20
C ALA A 77 -1.50 10.59 -1.59
N LEU A 78 -2.38 9.60 -1.83
CA LEU A 78 -3.10 9.44 -3.09
C LEU A 78 -4.05 10.62 -3.38
N ASN A 79 -4.74 11.15 -2.37
CA ASN A 79 -5.54 12.39 -2.52
C ASN A 79 -4.65 13.56 -2.92
N THR A 80 -3.51 13.77 -2.23
CA THR A 80 -2.56 14.84 -2.56
C THR A 80 -2.09 14.75 -4.02
N ILE A 81 -1.81 13.55 -4.51
CA ILE A 81 -1.38 13.33 -5.89
C ILE A 81 -2.53 13.59 -6.87
N VAL A 82 -3.68 12.93 -6.66
CA VAL A 82 -4.82 13.00 -7.59
C VAL A 82 -5.38 14.42 -7.72
N PHE A 83 -5.52 15.15 -6.61
CA PHE A 83 -5.99 16.54 -6.64
C PHE A 83 -4.87 17.54 -7.00
N GLY A 84 -3.61 17.16 -6.81
CA GLY A 84 -2.47 18.01 -7.10
C GLY A 84 -2.03 17.99 -8.57
N VAL A 85 -2.32 16.91 -9.32
CA VAL A 85 -2.07 16.86 -10.75
C VAL A 85 -2.98 17.85 -11.48
N ASP A 86 -2.42 18.60 -12.43
CA ASP A 86 -3.17 19.59 -13.20
C ASP A 86 -4.04 18.91 -14.29
N LEU A 87 -5.14 18.30 -13.85
CA LEU A 87 -6.13 17.67 -14.71
C LEU A 87 -7.19 18.69 -15.15
N SER A 88 -7.65 18.57 -16.39
CA SER A 88 -8.64 19.42 -17.05
C SER A 88 -9.66 18.61 -17.86
N ASP A 89 -10.69 19.29 -18.35
CA ASP A 89 -11.74 18.66 -19.17
C ASP A 89 -11.12 17.98 -20.40
N GLY A 90 -11.48 16.73 -20.60
CA GLY A 90 -11.01 15.88 -21.70
C GLY A 90 -9.75 15.09 -21.40
N ASP A 91 -9.07 15.33 -20.26
CA ASP A 91 -7.91 14.52 -19.87
C ASP A 91 -8.32 13.06 -19.55
N ILE A 92 -7.47 12.13 -19.96
CA ILE A 92 -7.65 10.69 -19.73
C ILE A 92 -6.75 10.24 -18.59
N VAL A 93 -7.30 9.43 -17.71
CA VAL A 93 -6.61 8.74 -16.61
C VAL A 93 -6.77 7.24 -16.80
N TYR A 94 -5.66 6.52 -16.95
CA TYR A 94 -5.68 5.06 -16.93
C TYR A 94 -5.48 4.54 -15.51
N ILE A 95 -6.28 3.53 -15.13
CA ILE A 95 -6.15 2.84 -13.84
C ILE A 95 -6.13 1.32 -14.05
N SER A 96 -5.58 0.57 -13.08
CA SER A 96 -5.72 -0.88 -13.09
C SER A 96 -7.12 -1.29 -12.61
N HIS A 97 -7.53 -2.53 -12.90
CA HIS A 97 -8.78 -3.10 -12.37
C HIS A 97 -8.72 -3.34 -10.85
N PHE A 98 -7.51 -3.37 -10.27
CA PHE A 98 -7.25 -3.77 -8.89
C PHE A 98 -7.09 -2.59 -7.92
N GLU A 99 -7.54 -1.38 -8.29
CA GLU A 99 -7.35 -0.18 -7.49
C GLU A 99 -8.20 -0.16 -6.21
N HIS A 100 -7.54 0.25 -5.13
CA HIS A 100 -8.20 0.53 -3.86
C HIS A 100 -9.06 1.80 -3.93
N ASN A 101 -10.07 1.92 -3.06
CA ASN A 101 -10.91 3.12 -2.93
C ASN A 101 -10.12 4.42 -2.65
N ALA A 102 -8.89 4.32 -2.15
CA ALA A 102 -8.01 5.47 -1.98
C ALA A 102 -7.58 6.12 -3.32
N VAL A 103 -7.65 5.36 -4.44
CA VAL A 103 -7.48 5.84 -5.81
C VAL A 103 -8.84 6.16 -6.44
N LEU A 104 -9.80 5.25 -6.33
CA LEU A 104 -11.08 5.36 -7.03
C LEU A 104 -11.91 6.56 -6.56
N ARG A 105 -12.05 6.74 -5.24
CA ARG A 105 -12.90 7.80 -4.69
C ARG A 105 -12.41 9.22 -4.99
N PRO A 106 -11.11 9.55 -4.90
CA PRO A 106 -10.61 10.85 -5.35
C PRO A 106 -10.85 11.11 -6.83
N LEU A 107 -10.65 10.11 -7.71
CA LEU A 107 -10.94 10.24 -9.14
C LEU A 107 -12.41 10.49 -9.42
N TYR A 108 -13.31 9.74 -8.78
CA TYR A 108 -14.76 9.97 -8.90
C TYR A 108 -15.19 11.31 -8.27
N ALA A 109 -14.51 11.79 -7.24
CA ALA A 109 -14.77 13.12 -6.70
C ALA A 109 -14.35 14.20 -7.70
N LEU A 110 -13.22 14.06 -8.38
CA LEU A 110 -12.80 14.97 -9.45
C LEU A 110 -13.77 14.99 -10.62
N GLN A 111 -14.28 13.83 -11.05
CA GLN A 111 -15.25 13.74 -12.16
C GLN A 111 -16.53 14.52 -11.92
N LYS A 112 -16.85 14.90 -10.68
CA LYS A 112 -17.99 15.78 -10.36
C LYS A 112 -17.73 17.25 -10.72
N HIS A 113 -16.48 17.62 -10.92
CA HIS A 113 -16.05 19.01 -11.12
C HIS A 113 -15.38 19.24 -12.50
N ILE A 114 -14.71 18.23 -13.04
CA ILE A 114 -14.04 18.24 -14.33
C ILE A 114 -14.36 16.97 -15.12
N LYS A 115 -14.42 17.09 -16.45
CA LYS A 115 -14.81 15.98 -17.35
C LYS A 115 -13.60 15.13 -17.73
N ILE A 116 -12.98 14.44 -16.74
CA ILE A 116 -11.94 13.46 -17.02
C ILE A 116 -12.55 12.13 -17.44
N GLU A 117 -11.88 11.42 -18.33
CA GLU A 117 -12.24 10.05 -18.72
C GLU A 117 -11.35 9.06 -17.96
N ILE A 118 -11.96 8.12 -17.25
CA ILE A 118 -11.24 7.03 -16.56
C ILE A 118 -11.32 5.79 -17.43
N LYS A 119 -10.16 5.29 -17.86
CA LYS A 119 -10.00 4.05 -18.63
C LYS A 119 -9.24 3.01 -17.83
N TYR A 120 -9.47 1.73 -18.17
CA TYR A 120 -8.76 0.62 -17.54
C TYR A 120 -7.60 0.14 -18.40
N ILE A 121 -6.47 -0.17 -17.76
CA ILE A 121 -5.35 -0.84 -18.42
C ILE A 121 -5.85 -2.21 -18.91
N PRO A 122 -5.71 -2.54 -20.20
CA PRO A 122 -6.30 -3.75 -20.78
C PRO A 122 -5.69 -5.02 -20.18
N MET A 123 -6.54 -6.04 -20.03
CA MET A 123 -6.17 -7.37 -19.57
C MET A 123 -6.20 -8.37 -20.73
N LYS A 124 -5.35 -9.41 -20.67
CA LYS A 124 -5.31 -10.46 -21.68
C LYS A 124 -6.61 -11.25 -21.68
N LYS A 125 -7.15 -11.52 -22.87
CA LYS A 125 -8.36 -12.38 -23.02
C LYS A 125 -8.12 -13.84 -22.60
N THR A 126 -6.89 -14.31 -22.73
CA THR A 126 -6.50 -15.70 -22.39
C THR A 126 -6.15 -15.88 -20.92
N ASP A 127 -5.95 -14.79 -20.20
CA ASP A 127 -5.54 -14.78 -18.80
C ASP A 127 -6.02 -13.49 -18.13
N ARG A 128 -7.15 -13.59 -17.46
CA ARG A 128 -7.81 -12.43 -16.80
C ARG A 128 -6.98 -11.77 -15.68
N TYR A 129 -5.88 -12.39 -15.28
CA TYR A 129 -5.00 -11.86 -14.24
C TYR A 129 -3.71 -11.24 -14.78
N SER A 130 -3.53 -11.20 -16.10
CA SER A 130 -2.36 -10.60 -16.75
C SER A 130 -2.74 -9.41 -17.63
N PHE A 131 -1.94 -8.33 -17.53
CA PHE A 131 -2.12 -7.15 -18.37
C PHE A 131 -1.73 -7.42 -19.83
N ASP A 132 -2.49 -6.87 -20.76
CA ASP A 132 -2.15 -6.82 -22.19
C ASP A 132 -1.34 -5.55 -22.48
N LEU A 133 -0.01 -5.64 -22.28
CA LEU A 133 0.89 -4.51 -22.42
C LEU A 133 1.02 -4.04 -23.89
N GLU A 134 0.82 -4.91 -24.87
CA GLU A 134 0.85 -4.54 -26.29
C GLU A 134 -0.39 -3.71 -26.64
N GLN A 135 -1.57 -4.16 -26.22
CA GLN A 135 -2.79 -3.38 -26.40
C GLN A 135 -2.72 -2.07 -25.61
N PHE A 136 -2.15 -2.10 -24.39
CA PHE A 136 -1.97 -0.89 -23.59
C PHE A 136 -1.06 0.13 -24.29
N LYS A 137 0.04 -0.31 -24.88
CA LYS A 137 0.94 0.54 -25.66
C LYS A 137 0.20 1.24 -26.80
N ALA A 138 -0.58 0.48 -27.58
CA ALA A 138 -1.39 1.05 -28.67
C ALA A 138 -2.42 2.09 -28.17
N ASN A 139 -3.06 1.79 -27.03
CA ASN A 139 -4.00 2.70 -26.39
C ASN A 139 -3.31 4.01 -25.93
N LEU A 140 -2.12 3.93 -25.35
CA LEU A 140 -1.36 5.11 -24.90
C LEU A 140 -1.02 6.06 -26.05
N GLU A 141 -0.65 5.53 -27.21
CA GLU A 141 -0.33 6.32 -28.43
C GLU A 141 -1.56 7.08 -28.95
N THR A 142 -2.74 6.48 -28.85
CA THR A 142 -4.01 7.06 -29.31
C THR A 142 -4.59 8.03 -28.28
N ASP A 143 -4.69 7.61 -27.04
CA ASP A 143 -5.40 8.31 -25.97
C ASP A 143 -4.56 9.40 -25.29
N LYS A 144 -3.23 9.26 -25.30
CA LYS A 144 -2.27 10.17 -24.67
C LYS A 144 -2.67 10.57 -23.24
N PRO A 145 -2.87 9.60 -22.35
CA PRO A 145 -3.37 9.89 -21.03
C PRO A 145 -2.43 10.79 -20.23
N LYS A 146 -2.98 11.64 -19.39
CA LYS A 146 -2.23 12.50 -18.49
C LYS A 146 -1.60 11.71 -17.34
N VAL A 147 -2.34 10.73 -16.82
CA VAL A 147 -1.95 9.94 -15.65
C VAL A 147 -2.24 8.47 -15.87
N VAL A 148 -1.32 7.62 -15.39
CA VAL A 148 -1.50 6.17 -15.26
C VAL A 148 -1.33 5.83 -13.78
N ILE A 149 -2.31 5.14 -13.18
CA ILE A 149 -2.27 4.71 -11.78
C ILE A 149 -2.38 3.19 -11.73
N ALA A 150 -1.48 2.53 -11.03
CA ALA A 150 -1.54 1.09 -10.83
C ALA A 150 -1.10 0.71 -9.41
N SER A 151 -1.89 -0.13 -8.74
CA SER A 151 -1.46 -0.79 -7.51
C SER A 151 -0.34 -1.77 -7.83
N HIS A 152 0.75 -1.77 -7.04
CA HIS A 152 1.85 -2.72 -7.24
C HIS A 152 1.41 -4.14 -6.86
N VAL A 153 0.67 -4.28 -5.76
CA VAL A 153 0.04 -5.53 -5.34
C VAL A 153 -1.44 -5.29 -5.06
N SER A 154 -2.30 -6.12 -5.65
CA SER A 154 -3.73 -6.11 -5.38
C SER A 154 -4.01 -6.44 -3.91
N ASN A 155 -4.69 -5.55 -3.20
CA ASN A 155 -5.10 -5.80 -1.82
C ASN A 155 -6.26 -6.81 -1.68
N VAL A 156 -6.82 -7.29 -2.80
CA VAL A 156 -7.84 -8.33 -2.85
C VAL A 156 -7.23 -9.70 -3.12
N LEU A 157 -6.43 -9.81 -4.19
CA LEU A 157 -5.94 -11.09 -4.70
C LEU A 157 -4.43 -11.32 -4.47
N GLY A 158 -3.71 -10.31 -3.99
CA GLY A 158 -2.25 -10.41 -3.85
C GLY A 158 -1.48 -10.38 -5.18
N ILE A 159 -2.17 -10.23 -6.33
CA ILE A 159 -1.53 -10.19 -7.65
C ILE A 159 -0.46 -9.11 -7.69
N VAL A 160 0.73 -9.48 -8.11
CA VAL A 160 1.85 -8.57 -8.36
C VAL A 160 1.73 -8.02 -9.78
N ASN A 161 1.43 -6.74 -9.89
CA ASN A 161 1.25 -6.07 -11.17
C ASN A 161 2.60 -5.60 -11.76
N PRO A 162 2.77 -5.62 -13.09
CA PRO A 162 4.00 -5.25 -13.77
C PRO A 162 4.15 -3.71 -13.85
N VAL A 163 4.23 -3.05 -12.69
CA VAL A 163 4.21 -1.57 -12.60
C VAL A 163 5.41 -0.91 -13.24
N VAL A 164 6.56 -1.59 -13.31
CA VAL A 164 7.76 -1.10 -13.97
C VAL A 164 7.56 -1.06 -15.49
N GLU A 165 7.01 -2.12 -16.08
CA GLU A 165 6.69 -2.20 -17.51
C GLU A 165 5.60 -1.19 -17.88
N ILE A 166 4.55 -1.07 -17.07
CA ILE A 166 3.50 -0.05 -17.22
C ILE A 166 4.12 1.35 -17.17
N GLY A 167 5.03 1.60 -16.20
CA GLY A 167 5.72 2.88 -16.04
C GLY A 167 6.64 3.23 -17.22
N LYS A 168 7.36 2.25 -17.79
CA LYS A 168 8.14 2.44 -19.03
C LYS A 168 7.26 2.93 -20.19
N LEU A 169 6.11 2.28 -20.37
CA LEU A 169 5.17 2.66 -21.42
C LEU A 169 4.54 4.03 -21.16
N ALA A 170 4.15 4.33 -19.92
CA ALA A 170 3.62 5.63 -19.51
C ALA A 170 4.63 6.74 -19.79
N LYS A 171 5.90 6.55 -19.41
CA LYS A 171 6.97 7.53 -19.60
C LYS A 171 7.25 7.82 -21.09
N LEU A 172 7.22 6.81 -21.96
CA LEU A 172 7.36 6.99 -23.40
C LEU A 172 6.26 7.89 -24.01
N ASN A 173 5.10 7.95 -23.36
CA ASN A 173 3.95 8.77 -23.76
C ASN A 173 3.80 10.06 -22.94
N ASN A 174 4.80 10.45 -22.14
CA ASN A 174 4.79 11.61 -21.25
C ASN A 174 3.65 11.61 -20.23
N SER A 175 3.14 10.44 -19.87
CA SER A 175 2.14 10.26 -18.83
C SER A 175 2.80 10.20 -17.45
N ILE A 176 2.15 10.76 -16.43
CA ILE A 176 2.56 10.66 -15.04
C ILE A 176 2.25 9.25 -14.55
N MET A 177 3.25 8.54 -14.01
CA MET A 177 3.07 7.21 -13.43
C MET A 177 2.96 7.27 -11.90
N VAL A 178 1.83 6.81 -11.37
CA VAL A 178 1.54 6.69 -9.93
C VAL A 178 1.42 5.22 -9.56
N VAL A 179 2.19 4.78 -8.58
CA VAL A 179 2.14 3.42 -8.05
C VAL A 179 1.62 3.44 -6.62
N ASP A 180 0.47 2.79 -6.38
CA ASP A 180 0.04 2.46 -5.02
C ASP A 180 0.79 1.22 -4.55
N ALA A 181 1.82 1.42 -3.75
CA ALA A 181 2.66 0.38 -3.18
C ALA A 181 2.34 0.05 -1.73
N ALA A 182 1.13 0.37 -1.26
CA ALA A 182 0.73 0.12 0.12
C ALA A 182 0.82 -1.36 0.55
N GLN A 183 0.79 -2.29 -0.41
CA GLN A 183 0.94 -3.74 -0.20
C GLN A 183 2.28 -4.29 -0.73
N ALA A 184 3.24 -3.42 -1.11
CA ALA A 184 4.47 -3.85 -1.78
C ALA A 184 5.74 -3.20 -1.25
N CYS A 185 5.64 -1.95 -0.76
CA CYS A 185 6.80 -1.14 -0.36
C CYS A 185 7.62 -1.86 0.71
N GLY A 186 8.90 -2.10 0.43
CA GLY A 186 9.85 -2.76 1.34
C GLY A 186 9.87 -4.28 1.27
N ILE A 187 8.96 -4.92 0.50
CA ILE A 187 8.96 -6.38 0.27
C ILE A 187 9.10 -6.78 -1.20
N LEU A 188 8.83 -5.85 -2.13
CA LEU A 188 9.03 -6.06 -3.57
C LEU A 188 9.84 -4.93 -4.16
N ASP A 189 10.74 -5.29 -5.07
CA ASP A 189 11.54 -4.32 -5.83
C ASP A 189 10.69 -3.57 -6.84
N CYS A 190 11.02 -2.29 -7.03
CA CYS A 190 10.43 -1.43 -8.05
C CYS A 190 11.47 -0.45 -8.58
N ASP A 191 11.69 -0.44 -9.88
CA ASP A 191 12.58 0.55 -10.50
C ASP A 191 11.90 1.92 -10.56
N LEU A 192 12.23 2.79 -9.60
CA LEU A 192 11.64 4.11 -9.45
C LEU A 192 12.08 5.13 -10.51
N HIS A 193 12.96 4.78 -11.47
CA HIS A 193 13.24 5.61 -12.64
C HIS A 193 12.01 5.78 -13.55
N PHE A 194 11.10 4.81 -13.54
CA PHE A 194 9.88 4.79 -14.35
C PHE A 194 8.61 5.14 -13.57
N VAL A 195 8.75 5.61 -12.33
CA VAL A 195 7.65 5.95 -11.42
C VAL A 195 7.80 7.41 -10.96
N ASP A 196 6.76 8.22 -11.16
CA ASP A 196 6.75 9.61 -10.68
C ASP A 196 6.36 9.70 -9.21
N PHE A 197 5.37 8.89 -8.80
CA PHE A 197 4.90 8.82 -7.43
C PHE A 197 4.77 7.36 -6.96
N TYR A 198 5.51 6.99 -5.92
CA TYR A 198 5.46 5.68 -5.29
C TYR A 198 4.90 5.82 -3.87
N VAL A 199 3.66 5.40 -3.67
CA VAL A 199 2.88 5.63 -2.44
C VAL A 199 3.03 4.46 -1.47
N PHE A 200 3.27 4.74 -0.19
CA PHE A 200 3.42 3.72 0.85
C PHE A 200 2.53 3.96 2.08
N ALA A 201 2.20 2.89 2.77
CA ALA A 201 1.55 2.88 4.08
C ALA A 201 2.53 2.38 5.14
N GLY A 202 2.80 3.17 6.17
CA GLY A 202 3.80 2.79 7.19
C GLY A 202 3.42 1.56 8.00
N HIS A 203 2.12 1.35 8.23
CA HIS A 203 1.60 0.31 9.11
C HIS A 203 1.34 -1.06 8.45
N LYS A 204 1.63 -1.20 7.16
CA LYS A 204 1.49 -2.46 6.40
C LYS A 204 2.85 -3.11 6.20
N THR A 205 3.27 -3.28 4.96
CA THR A 205 4.53 -3.96 4.60
C THR A 205 5.79 -3.32 5.19
N LEU A 206 5.76 -2.04 5.55
CA LEU A 206 6.85 -1.38 6.26
C LEU A 206 6.90 -1.68 7.77
N LEU A 207 5.97 -2.48 8.31
CA LEU A 207 5.90 -2.94 9.70
C LEU A 207 5.88 -1.82 10.76
N GLY A 208 5.66 -0.57 10.35
CA GLY A 208 5.63 0.60 11.22
C GLY A 208 4.29 0.78 11.93
N PRO A 209 4.14 1.84 12.73
CA PRO A 209 2.90 2.18 13.40
C PRO A 209 1.86 2.75 12.43
N THR A 210 0.59 2.83 12.89
CA THR A 210 -0.47 3.56 12.21
C THR A 210 -0.21 5.09 12.26
N GLY A 211 -0.96 5.86 11.45
CA GLY A 211 -0.87 7.32 11.47
C GLY A 211 0.32 7.91 10.70
N ILE A 212 1.00 7.09 9.90
CA ILE A 212 2.08 7.50 9.00
C ILE A 212 1.99 6.73 7.67
N GLY A 213 2.18 7.46 6.60
CA GLY A 213 2.36 7.00 5.23
C GLY A 213 3.09 8.06 4.45
N GLY A 214 3.02 8.00 3.13
CA GLY A 214 3.65 9.02 2.31
C GLY A 214 3.83 8.57 0.87
N PHE A 215 4.59 9.36 0.15
CA PHE A 215 4.99 9.03 -1.20
C PHE A 215 6.44 9.44 -1.49
N ILE A 216 7.05 8.73 -2.41
CA ILE A 216 8.35 9.06 -2.97
C ILE A 216 8.10 9.72 -4.33
N CYS A 217 8.72 10.87 -4.59
CA CYS A 217 8.62 11.58 -5.87
C CYS A 217 9.96 12.21 -6.27
N ASN A 218 10.03 12.76 -7.48
CA ASN A 218 11.20 13.53 -7.91
C ASN A 218 11.30 14.85 -7.11
N LYS A 219 12.51 15.27 -6.76
CA LYS A 219 12.78 16.52 -6.00
C LYS A 219 12.28 17.79 -6.72
N ASN A 220 12.08 17.73 -8.02
CA ASN A 220 11.58 18.84 -8.84
C ASN A 220 10.12 18.64 -9.27
N THR A 221 9.37 17.78 -8.60
CA THR A 221 7.96 17.51 -8.90
C THR A 221 7.13 18.78 -8.76
N LYS A 222 6.34 19.07 -9.80
CA LYS A 222 5.39 20.19 -9.85
C LYS A 222 3.98 19.65 -9.65
N LEU A 223 3.58 19.57 -8.39
CA LEU A 223 2.24 19.18 -7.98
C LEU A 223 1.60 20.34 -7.23
N LYS A 224 0.33 20.62 -7.44
CA LYS A 224 -0.39 21.63 -6.66
C LYS A 224 -0.59 21.11 -5.22
N PRO A 225 -0.39 21.93 -4.18
CA PRO A 225 -0.70 21.51 -2.83
C PRO A 225 -2.20 21.25 -2.67
N PHE A 226 -2.55 20.19 -1.97
CA PHE A 226 -3.93 19.82 -1.64
C PHE A 226 -4.33 20.27 -0.23
N ILE A 227 -3.36 20.31 0.68
CA ILE A 227 -3.53 20.76 2.06
C ILE A 227 -2.69 22.04 2.25
N PHE A 228 -3.28 23.05 2.83
CA PHE A 228 -2.65 24.35 3.08
C PHE A 228 -2.51 24.57 4.58
N GLY A 229 -1.37 25.13 5.01
CA GLY A 229 -1.12 25.43 6.42
C GLY A 229 0.33 25.78 6.70
N GLY A 230 0.66 25.97 7.95
CA GLY A 230 2.03 26.29 8.36
C GLY A 230 2.97 25.10 8.12
N THR A 231 4.15 25.36 7.56
CA THR A 231 5.19 24.37 7.26
C THR A 231 6.45 24.57 8.12
N GLY A 232 6.45 25.60 8.97
CA GLY A 232 7.62 25.96 9.78
C GLY A 232 8.68 26.78 9.05
N ILE A 233 8.53 27.02 7.73
CA ILE A 233 9.41 27.86 6.91
C ILE A 233 8.61 28.95 6.22
N ASP A 234 9.28 30.03 5.78
CA ASP A 234 8.73 31.14 4.97
C ASP A 234 7.39 31.69 5.49
N SER A 235 7.29 31.88 6.82
CA SER A 235 6.04 32.22 7.51
C SER A 235 5.45 33.59 7.10
N ALA A 236 6.20 34.43 6.42
CA ALA A 236 5.75 35.72 5.88
C ALA A 236 5.09 35.59 4.51
N ASP A 237 5.35 34.50 3.79
CA ASP A 237 4.70 34.20 2.51
C ASP A 237 3.25 33.76 2.75
N ARG A 238 2.36 34.14 1.83
CA ARG A 238 0.94 33.72 1.82
C ARG A 238 0.72 32.39 1.14
N ASP A 239 1.63 32.00 0.26
CA ASP A 239 1.56 30.75 -0.48
C ASP A 239 2.31 29.62 0.24
N MET A 240 2.03 28.38 -0.17
CA MET A 240 2.80 27.23 0.28
C MET A 240 4.21 27.29 -0.35
N PRO A 241 5.26 26.89 0.39
CA PRO A 241 6.63 26.94 -0.13
C PRO A 241 6.79 26.07 -1.38
N ASP A 242 7.70 26.46 -2.28
CA ASP A 242 7.99 25.72 -3.52
C ASP A 242 8.99 24.58 -3.32
N ILE A 243 9.53 24.43 -2.11
CA ILE A 243 10.52 23.39 -1.81
C ILE A 243 9.88 22.11 -1.27
N LEU A 244 10.44 20.97 -1.59
CA LEU A 244 10.05 19.66 -1.11
C LEU A 244 10.97 19.21 0.03
N PRO A 245 10.40 18.53 1.02
CA PRO A 245 9.03 18.03 1.14
C PRO A 245 8.01 19.01 1.73
N GLU A 246 8.45 20.18 2.20
CA GLU A 246 7.66 21.15 2.99
C GLU A 246 6.37 21.60 2.28
N ARG A 247 6.39 21.70 0.93
CA ARG A 247 5.21 22.04 0.13
C ARG A 247 3.99 21.16 0.43
N PHE A 248 4.20 19.89 0.81
CA PHE A 248 3.13 18.91 1.05
C PHE A 248 2.99 18.47 2.51
N GLU A 249 3.82 19.01 3.39
CA GLU A 249 3.86 18.65 4.81
C GLU A 249 3.34 19.82 5.69
N ALA A 250 2.12 20.27 5.39
CA ALA A 250 1.47 21.28 6.20
C ALA A 250 1.09 20.72 7.59
N GLY A 251 1.37 21.51 8.62
CA GLY A 251 1.10 21.15 10.02
C GLY A 251 2.27 20.51 10.74
N THR A 252 2.03 20.00 11.94
CA THR A 252 3.04 19.31 12.74
C THR A 252 3.13 17.86 12.32
N LEU A 253 4.33 17.40 11.99
CA LEU A 253 4.58 15.99 11.64
C LEU A 253 4.28 15.07 12.82
N ASN A 254 3.74 13.89 12.54
CA ASN A 254 3.53 12.84 13.55
C ASN A 254 4.87 12.20 13.93
N LEU A 255 5.64 12.89 14.76
CA LEU A 255 6.98 12.47 15.18
C LEU A 255 6.98 11.07 15.79
N LEU A 256 5.99 10.77 16.65
CA LEU A 256 5.89 9.46 17.30
C LEU A 256 5.85 8.31 16.25
N SER A 257 4.98 8.46 15.25
CA SER A 257 4.87 7.43 14.20
C SER A 257 6.08 7.41 13.27
N ILE A 258 6.74 8.56 13.03
CA ILE A 258 7.98 8.61 12.24
C ILE A 258 9.13 7.88 12.96
N VAL A 259 9.25 8.01 14.26
CA VAL A 259 10.24 7.28 15.08
C VAL A 259 10.04 5.77 14.96
N GLY A 260 8.79 5.31 15.09
CA GLY A 260 8.47 3.89 14.92
C GLY A 260 8.72 3.40 13.48
N LEU A 261 8.37 4.21 12.49
CA LEU A 261 8.65 3.89 11.08
C LEU A 261 10.18 3.84 10.80
N ASN A 262 10.97 4.75 11.39
CA ASN A 262 12.43 4.70 11.29
C ASN A 262 12.97 3.36 11.81
N TYR A 263 12.49 2.94 12.99
CA TYR A 263 12.89 1.68 13.59
C TYR A 263 12.56 0.49 12.68
N SER A 264 11.32 0.39 12.23
CA SER A 264 10.87 -0.73 11.40
C SER A 264 11.56 -0.76 10.03
N VAL A 265 11.76 0.38 9.38
CA VAL A 265 12.47 0.46 8.10
C VAL A 265 13.94 0.03 8.24
N LYS A 266 14.64 0.46 9.30
CA LYS A 266 16.00 0.00 9.59
C LYS A 266 16.06 -1.50 9.88
N TRP A 267 15.05 -1.99 10.60
CA TRP A 267 14.92 -3.42 10.85
C TRP A 267 14.75 -4.20 9.54
N LEU A 268 13.89 -3.72 8.61
CA LEU A 268 13.70 -4.33 7.28
C LEU A 268 15.01 -4.34 6.48
N ILE A 269 15.75 -3.24 6.46
CA ILE A 269 17.06 -3.16 5.78
C ILE A 269 18.04 -4.19 6.35
N SER A 270 18.12 -4.28 7.68
CA SER A 270 19.07 -5.19 8.36
C SER A 270 18.67 -6.66 8.26
N ASN A 271 17.40 -6.95 7.95
CA ASN A 271 16.85 -8.31 7.90
C ASN A 271 16.28 -8.67 6.52
N HIS A 272 16.73 -8.02 5.45
CA HIS A 272 16.17 -8.15 4.10
C HIS A 272 16.01 -9.61 3.66
N ASP A 273 17.05 -10.43 3.76
CA ASP A 273 17.01 -11.83 3.33
C ASP A 273 16.06 -12.68 4.18
N PHE A 274 16.00 -12.41 5.49
CA PHE A 274 15.03 -13.05 6.39
C PHE A 274 13.60 -12.71 5.99
N VAL A 275 13.32 -11.42 5.72
CA VAL A 275 12.00 -10.93 5.32
C VAL A 275 11.55 -11.60 4.02
N ALA A 276 12.40 -11.55 2.98
CA ALA A 276 12.11 -12.16 1.68
C ALA A 276 11.85 -13.67 1.80
N LYS A 277 12.66 -14.37 2.57
CA LYS A 277 12.52 -15.82 2.82
C LYS A 277 11.21 -16.12 3.56
N LYS A 278 10.96 -15.40 4.67
CA LYS A 278 9.78 -15.65 5.52
C LYS A 278 8.46 -15.28 4.84
N GLU A 279 8.41 -14.20 4.06
CA GLU A 279 7.23 -13.86 3.25
C GLU A 279 6.88 -15.00 2.28
N ASN A 280 7.87 -15.56 1.57
CA ASN A 280 7.66 -16.67 0.67
C ASN A 280 7.23 -17.95 1.40
N GLU A 281 7.96 -18.36 2.45
CA GLU A 281 7.63 -19.55 3.25
C GLU A 281 6.22 -19.48 3.83
N ASN A 282 5.85 -18.34 4.42
CA ASN A 282 4.54 -18.13 5.01
C ASN A 282 3.43 -18.13 3.94
N TYR A 283 3.69 -17.54 2.76
CA TYR A 283 2.74 -17.55 1.66
C TYR A 283 2.51 -18.97 1.10
N GLU A 284 3.57 -19.73 0.88
CA GLU A 284 3.49 -21.13 0.43
C GLU A 284 2.77 -22.01 1.45
N ARG A 285 3.05 -21.81 2.76
CA ARG A 285 2.37 -22.52 3.84
C ARG A 285 0.88 -22.20 3.87
N LEU A 286 0.51 -20.90 3.76
CA LEU A 286 -0.89 -20.49 3.71
C LEU A 286 -1.59 -21.09 2.50
N SER A 287 -0.97 -21.02 1.32
CA SER A 287 -1.51 -21.58 0.09
C SER A 287 -1.75 -23.09 0.21
N SER A 288 -0.74 -23.83 0.68
CA SER A 288 -0.84 -25.28 0.87
C SER A 288 -1.95 -25.64 1.86
N LEU A 289 -2.01 -24.91 2.97
CA LEU A 289 -3.02 -25.14 4.00
C LEU A 289 -4.44 -24.91 3.47
N LEU A 290 -4.71 -23.78 2.84
CA LEU A 290 -6.05 -23.48 2.34
C LEU A 290 -6.49 -24.42 1.22
N ASN A 291 -5.57 -24.87 0.35
CA ASN A 291 -5.86 -25.85 -0.71
C ASN A 291 -6.16 -27.28 -0.19
N THR A 292 -5.90 -27.57 1.09
CA THR A 292 -6.23 -28.86 1.70
C THR A 292 -7.76 -29.05 1.86
N PHE A 293 -8.50 -27.96 1.97
CA PHE A 293 -9.94 -27.98 2.31
C PHE A 293 -10.80 -27.73 1.06
N SER A 294 -11.50 -28.77 0.59
CA SER A 294 -12.33 -28.73 -0.63
C SER A 294 -13.54 -27.80 -0.56
N PHE A 295 -13.96 -27.40 0.64
CA PHE A 295 -15.02 -26.40 0.81
C PHE A 295 -14.57 -24.96 0.57
N LEU A 296 -13.24 -24.72 0.39
CA LEU A 296 -12.68 -23.42 0.02
C LEU A 296 -12.39 -23.36 -1.48
N GLU A 297 -12.97 -22.40 -2.16
CA GLU A 297 -12.68 -22.07 -3.57
C GLU A 297 -11.69 -20.90 -3.61
N ILE A 298 -10.42 -21.19 -3.96
CA ILE A 298 -9.37 -20.16 -3.99
C ILE A 298 -9.51 -19.32 -5.27
N GLU A 299 -9.74 -18.02 -5.10
CA GLU A 299 -9.85 -17.05 -6.21
C GLU A 299 -8.51 -16.40 -6.57
N THR A 300 -7.54 -16.41 -5.66
CA THR A 300 -6.21 -15.86 -5.88
C THR A 300 -5.41 -16.72 -6.86
N PRO A 301 -4.83 -16.16 -7.94
CA PRO A 301 -3.88 -16.87 -8.80
C PRO A 301 -2.53 -17.00 -8.07
N ILE A 302 -2.31 -18.13 -7.41
CA ILE A 302 -1.21 -18.36 -6.45
C ILE A 302 0.17 -18.08 -7.04
N ASP A 303 0.39 -18.46 -8.31
CA ASP A 303 1.65 -18.29 -9.04
C ASP A 303 1.99 -16.83 -9.39
N LYS A 304 1.02 -15.92 -9.31
CA LYS A 304 1.15 -14.48 -9.63
C LYS A 304 1.00 -13.57 -8.45
N SER A 305 0.83 -14.14 -7.26
CA SER A 305 0.43 -13.40 -6.08
C SER A 305 1.43 -13.52 -4.94
N LYS A 306 1.35 -12.61 -3.97
CA LYS A 306 2.18 -12.56 -2.76
C LYS A 306 1.34 -12.18 -1.55
N SER A 307 1.69 -12.72 -0.40
CA SER A 307 1.23 -12.34 0.95
C SER A 307 -0.28 -12.37 1.20
N ILE A 308 -1.12 -12.48 0.16
CA ILE A 308 -2.59 -12.41 0.23
C ILE A 308 -3.21 -13.54 -0.55
N ILE A 309 -4.15 -14.27 0.08
CA ILE A 309 -4.99 -15.29 -0.56
C ILE A 309 -6.45 -15.00 -0.21
N SER A 310 -7.27 -14.88 -1.24
CA SER A 310 -8.72 -14.71 -1.09
C SER A 310 -9.48 -15.92 -1.64
N CYS A 311 -10.54 -16.30 -0.95
CA CYS A 311 -11.36 -17.45 -1.32
C CYS A 311 -12.85 -17.20 -1.03
N LYS A 312 -13.69 -18.08 -1.58
CA LYS A 312 -15.07 -18.32 -1.14
C LYS A 312 -15.09 -19.57 -0.27
N ALA A 313 -16.07 -19.66 0.63
CA ALA A 313 -16.35 -20.88 1.36
C ALA A 313 -17.73 -21.42 0.91
N ASN A 314 -17.75 -22.64 0.38
CA ASN A 314 -18.98 -23.23 -0.19
C ASN A 314 -20.07 -23.35 0.89
N GLY A 315 -21.25 -22.84 0.58
CA GLY A 315 -22.39 -22.84 1.51
C GLY A 315 -22.46 -21.63 2.46
N PHE A 316 -21.51 -20.69 2.38
CA PHE A 316 -21.48 -19.49 3.22
C PHE A 316 -21.26 -18.22 2.38
N THR A 317 -21.84 -17.12 2.83
CA THR A 317 -21.41 -15.80 2.42
C THR A 317 -20.04 -15.47 3.03
N SER A 318 -19.32 -14.50 2.44
CA SER A 318 -18.02 -14.08 2.99
C SER A 318 -18.12 -13.62 4.45
N ASP A 319 -19.18 -12.90 4.81
CA ASP A 319 -19.39 -12.39 6.16
C ASP A 319 -19.77 -13.48 7.16
N GLU A 320 -20.60 -14.46 6.76
CA GLU A 320 -20.93 -15.61 7.61
C GLU A 320 -19.70 -16.44 7.92
N PHE A 321 -18.90 -16.78 6.91
CA PHE A 321 -17.68 -17.55 7.12
C PHE A 321 -16.65 -16.77 7.95
N GLY A 322 -16.49 -15.46 7.69
CA GLY A 322 -15.61 -14.61 8.51
C GLY A 322 -16.02 -14.54 9.97
N ARG A 323 -17.35 -14.51 10.27
CA ARG A 323 -17.86 -14.56 11.64
C ARG A 323 -17.56 -15.91 12.31
N ILE A 324 -17.78 -17.02 11.61
CA ILE A 324 -17.45 -18.36 12.09
C ILE A 324 -15.95 -18.48 12.47
N LEU A 325 -15.07 -17.95 11.61
CA LEU A 325 -13.63 -17.92 11.87
C LEU A 325 -13.29 -17.05 13.09
N ALA A 326 -13.88 -15.85 13.18
CA ALA A 326 -13.65 -14.92 14.29
C ALA A 326 -14.10 -15.52 15.65
N GLU A 327 -15.25 -16.19 15.72
CA GLU A 327 -15.75 -16.89 16.92
C GLU A 327 -14.80 -18.01 17.37
N ARG A 328 -14.03 -18.60 16.44
CA ARG A 328 -13.02 -19.62 16.69
C ARG A 328 -11.60 -19.06 16.87
N GLY A 329 -11.46 -17.73 16.91
CA GLY A 329 -10.20 -17.03 17.19
C GLY A 329 -9.28 -16.89 15.97
N ILE A 330 -9.82 -16.87 14.74
CA ILE A 330 -9.08 -16.56 13.50
C ILE A 330 -9.50 -15.18 13.00
N ALA A 331 -8.54 -14.27 12.88
CA ALA A 331 -8.73 -12.94 12.35
C ALA A 331 -8.46 -12.92 10.85
N VAL A 332 -9.50 -12.69 10.06
CA VAL A 332 -9.46 -12.50 8.60
C VAL A 332 -10.27 -11.27 8.22
N ARG A 333 -10.25 -10.88 6.94
CA ARG A 333 -11.11 -9.83 6.43
C ARG A 333 -12.11 -10.35 5.42
N THR A 334 -13.34 -9.80 5.43
CA THR A 334 -14.44 -10.19 4.54
C THR A 334 -14.93 -9.02 3.69
N GLY A 335 -15.69 -9.33 2.65
CA GLY A 335 -16.39 -8.38 1.79
C GLY A 335 -15.53 -7.84 0.65
N LEU A 336 -15.71 -6.55 0.31
CA LEU A 336 -15.13 -5.93 -0.89
C LEU A 336 -13.73 -5.34 -0.69
N HIS A 337 -13.12 -5.46 0.48
CA HIS A 337 -11.73 -5.03 0.79
C HIS A 337 -11.39 -3.60 0.33
N CYS A 338 -12.40 -2.70 0.26
CA CYS A 338 -12.25 -1.34 -0.28
C CYS A 338 -11.76 -1.28 -1.75
N ALA A 339 -12.00 -2.33 -2.55
CA ALA A 339 -11.62 -2.39 -3.96
C ALA A 339 -12.77 -2.97 -4.82
N PRO A 340 -13.93 -2.30 -4.88
CA PRO A 340 -15.13 -2.85 -5.53
C PRO A 340 -14.91 -3.18 -7.01
N LYS A 341 -14.07 -2.42 -7.72
CA LYS A 341 -13.77 -2.67 -9.14
C LYS A 341 -12.99 -3.96 -9.38
N ALA A 342 -12.15 -4.37 -8.43
CA ALA A 342 -11.51 -5.68 -8.46
C ALA A 342 -12.56 -6.80 -8.38
N HIS A 343 -13.51 -6.68 -7.45
CA HIS A 343 -14.61 -7.64 -7.29
C HIS A 343 -15.57 -7.68 -8.47
N GLU A 344 -15.91 -6.51 -9.06
CA GLU A 344 -16.69 -6.46 -10.31
C GLU A 344 -15.95 -7.19 -11.45
N TYR A 345 -14.65 -6.96 -11.56
CA TYR A 345 -13.82 -7.56 -12.61
C TYR A 345 -13.71 -9.08 -12.51
N ILE A 346 -13.53 -9.62 -11.29
CA ILE A 346 -13.40 -11.08 -11.07
C ILE A 346 -14.75 -11.79 -10.87
N GLY A 347 -15.88 -11.06 -10.79
CA GLY A 347 -17.23 -11.63 -10.66
C GLY A 347 -17.59 -12.03 -9.23
N SER A 348 -16.95 -11.44 -8.21
CA SER A 348 -17.29 -11.66 -6.79
C SER A 348 -18.06 -10.49 -6.15
N PHE A 349 -18.47 -9.51 -6.95
CA PHE A 349 -19.37 -8.43 -6.51
C PHE A 349 -20.82 -8.90 -6.59
N PRO A 350 -21.72 -8.59 -5.63
CA PRO A 350 -21.49 -7.76 -4.42
C PRO A 350 -21.05 -8.56 -3.18
N GLU A 351 -20.98 -9.88 -3.20
CA GLU A 351 -20.78 -10.76 -2.05
C GLU A 351 -19.37 -10.59 -1.41
N GLY A 352 -18.37 -10.23 -2.24
CA GLY A 352 -16.99 -10.14 -1.80
C GLY A 352 -16.33 -11.51 -1.57
N LEU A 353 -15.20 -11.50 -0.87
CA LEU A 353 -14.38 -12.68 -0.57
C LEU A 353 -13.97 -12.69 0.91
N VAL A 354 -13.50 -13.84 1.37
CA VAL A 354 -12.73 -13.96 2.62
C VAL A 354 -11.25 -13.88 2.25
N ARG A 355 -10.55 -12.92 2.84
CA ARG A 355 -9.13 -12.64 2.57
C ARG A 355 -8.27 -13.05 3.76
N PHE A 356 -7.32 -13.92 3.50
CA PHE A 356 -6.22 -14.23 4.40
C PHE A 356 -4.97 -13.49 3.95
N SER A 357 -4.23 -12.91 4.88
CA SER A 357 -2.98 -12.22 4.57
C SER A 357 -1.95 -12.39 5.66
N ILE A 358 -0.72 -12.68 5.24
CA ILE A 358 0.43 -12.93 6.12
C ILE A 358 1.41 -11.76 6.10
N SER A 359 2.39 -11.84 6.97
CA SER A 359 3.62 -11.07 6.94
C SER A 359 4.81 -11.97 7.28
N CYS A 360 6.03 -11.48 7.13
CA CYS A 360 7.24 -12.18 7.57
C CYS A 360 7.25 -12.48 9.07
N LEU A 361 6.43 -11.78 9.86
CA LEU A 361 6.30 -11.96 11.31
C LEU A 361 5.09 -12.81 11.72
N THR A 362 4.33 -13.37 10.77
CA THR A 362 3.25 -14.33 11.08
C THR A 362 3.84 -15.56 11.74
N LYS A 363 3.30 -15.96 12.88
CA LYS A 363 3.85 -17.01 13.74
C LYS A 363 3.40 -18.41 13.33
N ASP A 364 4.21 -19.42 13.63
CA ASP A 364 3.84 -20.82 13.42
C ASP A 364 2.55 -21.19 14.15
N SER A 365 2.36 -20.66 15.37
CA SER A 365 1.13 -20.84 16.15
C SER A 365 -0.13 -20.31 15.48
N ASP A 366 -0.03 -19.29 14.62
CA ASP A 366 -1.17 -18.77 13.86
C ASP A 366 -1.63 -19.81 12.83
N PHE A 367 -0.69 -20.41 12.11
CA PHE A 367 -0.96 -21.49 11.15
C PHE A 367 -1.51 -22.74 11.81
N ASP A 368 -0.96 -23.13 12.96
CA ASP A 368 -1.43 -24.30 13.70
C ASP A 368 -2.87 -24.10 14.14
N LYS A 369 -3.20 -22.89 14.62
CA LYS A 369 -4.57 -22.52 14.99
C LYS A 369 -5.51 -22.49 13.79
N LEU A 370 -5.07 -21.95 12.64
CA LEU A 370 -5.86 -21.94 11.42
C LEU A 370 -6.17 -23.37 10.96
N ASN A 371 -5.15 -24.25 10.95
CA ASN A 371 -5.32 -25.65 10.57
C ASN A 371 -6.31 -26.39 11.49
N GLU A 372 -6.20 -26.21 12.80
CA GLU A 372 -7.14 -26.77 13.78
C GLU A 372 -8.58 -26.36 13.46
N VAL A 373 -8.81 -25.05 13.27
CA VAL A 373 -10.15 -24.50 13.04
C VAL A 373 -10.74 -24.97 11.71
N LEU A 374 -9.95 -24.95 10.63
CA LEU A 374 -10.43 -25.42 9.31
C LEU A 374 -10.67 -26.93 9.29
N SER A 375 -9.88 -27.74 10.02
CA SER A 375 -10.11 -29.18 10.15
C SER A 375 -11.42 -29.48 10.86
N LEU A 376 -11.71 -28.81 11.98
CA LEU A 376 -12.99 -28.94 12.68
C LEU A 376 -14.18 -28.54 11.79
N LEU A 377 -14.05 -27.43 11.05
CA LEU A 377 -15.09 -27.02 10.10
C LEU A 377 -15.31 -28.03 8.98
N ASN A 378 -14.23 -28.63 8.48
CA ASN A 378 -14.34 -29.67 7.44
C ASN A 378 -15.09 -30.91 7.94
N GLU A 379 -14.86 -31.31 9.21
CA GLU A 379 -15.60 -32.42 9.85
C GLU A 379 -17.08 -32.06 10.09
N GLU A 380 -17.39 -30.80 10.42
CA GLU A 380 -18.77 -30.33 10.62
C GLU A 380 -19.58 -30.26 9.30
N LEU A 381 -18.90 -30.12 8.15
CA LEU A 381 -19.50 -29.96 6.81
C LEU A 381 -19.59 -31.27 6.01
N THR A 382 -18.87 -32.32 6.42
CA THR A 382 -18.92 -33.67 5.82
C THR A 382 -19.88 -34.60 6.58
#